data_d0faa97683f121551afa22e65dacb845
#
_entry.id   d0faa97683f121551afa22e65dacb845
#
_cell.length_a   1.000
_cell.length_b   1.000
_cell.length_c   1.000
_cell.angle_alpha   90.00
_cell.angle_beta   90.00
_cell.angle_gamma   90.00
#
_symmetry.space_group_name_H-M   'P 1'
#
loop_
_entity.id
_entity.type
_entity.pdbx_description
1 polymer ?
#
loop_
_entity_poly.entity_id
_entity_poly.type
_entity_poly.pdbx_seq_one_letter_code
_entity_poly.pdbx_strand_id
1 'polypeptide(L)'
;MKNIAIIDLESQSASTSHGSIISIAGILVNSELKEIDRFELNCRNKPGHVPDPYSLWVNKGFYQMKNSNLSHYQLMQEFHKIIKKWSPCIWIGWNSVGFDFVMIQKENYKSLLPAYALNTNSNEQADFLPVARASKLFFPDSINTKLSEKKNPIFK
;
A
#
# COMPACT_ATOMS: atom_id res chain seq x y z
N MET A 1 12.04 15.12 14.14
CA MET A 1 11.83 14.51 12.80
C MET A 1 10.54 13.71 12.89
N LYS A 2 9.69 13.68 11.84
CA LYS A 2 8.48 12.87 11.82
C LYS A 2 8.82 11.39 11.70
N ASN A 3 7.97 10.52 12.25
CA ASN A 3 8.04 9.10 11.98
C ASN A 3 7.71 8.80 10.51
N ILE A 4 8.15 7.66 10.02
CA ILE A 4 7.92 7.21 8.64
C ILE A 4 7.01 5.97 8.69
N ALA A 5 5.89 6.04 7.99
CA ALA A 5 4.96 4.94 7.80
C ALA A 5 5.20 4.32 6.41
N ILE A 6 5.82 3.15 6.38
CA ILE A 6 6.07 2.40 5.14
C ILE A 6 4.84 1.53 4.92
N ILE A 7 4.17 1.69 3.78
CA ILE A 7 2.96 0.93 3.45
C ILE A 7 3.07 0.25 2.10
N ASP A 8 2.30 -0.82 1.99
CA ASP A 8 2.07 -1.56 0.77
C ASP A 8 0.62 -2.06 0.74
N LEU A 9 0.04 -2.18 -0.44
CA LEU A 9 -1.31 -2.71 -0.60
C LEU A 9 -1.41 -3.76 -1.70
N GLU A 10 -2.34 -4.68 -1.52
CA GLU A 10 -2.75 -5.64 -2.54
C GLU A 10 -4.16 -5.32 -3.02
N SER A 11 -4.36 -5.40 -4.32
CA SER A 11 -5.61 -5.05 -4.96
C SER A 11 -6.17 -6.17 -5.83
N GLN A 12 -7.46 -6.09 -6.11
CA GLN A 12 -8.16 -7.02 -7.00
C GLN A 12 -7.81 -6.83 -8.49
N SER A 13 -7.17 -5.71 -8.85
CA SER A 13 -6.83 -5.37 -10.22
C SER A 13 -5.72 -4.32 -10.23
N ALA A 14 -4.91 -4.31 -11.28
CA ALA A 14 -3.93 -3.26 -11.54
C ALA A 14 -4.56 -1.90 -11.89
N SER A 15 -5.86 -1.84 -12.14
CA SER A 15 -6.58 -0.60 -12.43
C SER A 15 -6.92 0.16 -11.15
N THR A 16 -6.37 1.34 -10.97
CA THR A 16 -6.72 2.22 -9.84
C THR A 16 -8.18 2.70 -9.89
N SER A 17 -8.79 2.76 -11.08
CA SER A 17 -10.19 3.18 -11.26
C SER A 17 -11.20 2.08 -10.92
N HIS A 18 -10.93 0.85 -11.34
CA HIS A 18 -11.87 -0.28 -11.24
C HIS A 18 -11.50 -1.30 -10.15
N GLY A 19 -10.21 -1.38 -9.77
CA GLY A 19 -9.77 -2.26 -8.70
C GLY A 19 -10.29 -1.83 -7.33
N SER A 20 -10.23 -2.74 -6.39
CA SER A 20 -10.52 -2.51 -4.97
C SER A 20 -9.41 -3.09 -4.11
N ILE A 21 -9.14 -2.50 -2.99
CA ILE A 21 -8.12 -2.95 -2.03
C ILE A 21 -8.61 -4.24 -1.36
N ILE A 22 -7.74 -5.23 -1.23
CA ILE A 22 -7.99 -6.47 -0.48
C ILE A 22 -7.10 -6.60 0.75
N SER A 23 -5.93 -5.98 0.72
CA SER A 23 -4.99 -5.97 1.85
C SER A 23 -4.28 -4.62 1.92
N ILE A 24 -4.04 -4.15 3.13
CA ILE A 24 -3.13 -3.04 3.44
C ILE A 24 -2.25 -3.48 4.58
N ALA A 25 -0.94 -3.37 4.41
CA ALA A 25 0.03 -3.61 5.46
C ALA A 25 0.93 -2.38 5.65
N GLY A 26 1.48 -2.22 6.83
CA GLY A 26 2.41 -1.13 7.09
C GLY A 26 3.23 -1.30 8.35
N ILE A 27 4.37 -0.61 8.34
CA ILE A 27 5.32 -0.54 9.44
C ILE A 27 5.59 0.93 9.73
N LEU A 28 5.48 1.32 11.00
CA LEU A 28 5.89 2.64 11.46
C LEU A 28 7.30 2.56 12.03
N VAL A 29 8.19 3.40 11.53
CA VAL A 29 9.55 3.53 12.03
C VAL A 29 9.82 4.94 12.55
N ASN A 30 10.71 5.03 13.54
CA ASN A 30 11.17 6.32 14.06
C ASN A 30 12.30 6.92 13.20
N SER A 31 12.87 8.04 13.64
CA SER A 31 13.98 8.73 12.96
C SER A 31 15.28 7.91 12.88
N GLU A 32 15.42 6.86 13.68
CA GLU A 32 16.55 5.92 13.66
C GLU A 32 16.26 4.68 12.82
N LEU A 33 15.14 4.67 12.08
CA LEU A 33 14.63 3.54 11.28
C LEU A 33 14.32 2.28 12.12
N LYS A 34 14.10 2.44 13.43
CA LYS A 34 13.64 1.35 14.29
C LYS A 34 12.12 1.24 14.20
N GLU A 35 11.64 0.01 14.03
CA GLU A 35 10.21 -0.28 14.06
C GLU A 35 9.62 0.04 15.43
N ILE A 36 8.49 0.76 15.44
CA ILE A 36 7.74 1.12 16.64
C ILE A 36 6.31 0.61 16.62
N ASP A 37 5.76 0.30 15.45
CA ASP A 37 4.42 -0.28 15.30
C ASP A 37 4.28 -0.95 13.92
N ARG A 38 3.31 -1.88 13.77
CA ARG A 38 2.94 -2.49 12.49
C ARG A 38 1.47 -2.86 12.46
N PHE A 39 0.95 -3.01 11.26
CA PHE A 39 -0.37 -3.58 11.03
C PHE A 39 -0.42 -4.39 9.74
N GLU A 40 -1.40 -5.28 9.68
CA GLU A 40 -1.85 -5.95 8.47
C GLU A 40 -3.37 -6.09 8.52
N LEU A 41 -4.06 -5.60 7.50
CA LEU A 41 -5.51 -5.64 7.36
C LEU A 41 -5.87 -6.31 6.04
N ASN A 42 -6.75 -7.29 6.11
CA ASN A 42 -7.28 -7.99 4.94
C ASN A 42 -8.81 -7.90 4.94
N CYS A 43 -9.44 -7.87 3.76
CA CYS A 43 -10.90 -7.89 3.67
C CYS A 43 -11.41 -8.91 2.67
N ARG A 44 -12.69 -9.25 2.82
CA ARG A 44 -13.44 -10.03 1.84
C ARG A 44 -13.63 -9.24 0.54
N ASN A 45 -13.94 -9.97 -0.53
CA ASN A 45 -14.31 -9.34 -1.79
C ASN A 45 -15.44 -8.32 -1.59
N LYS A 46 -15.30 -7.17 -2.22
CA LYS A 46 -16.34 -6.14 -2.23
C LYS A 46 -17.53 -6.65 -3.07
N PRO A 47 -18.76 -6.62 -2.53
CA PRO A 47 -19.94 -7.01 -3.31
C PRO A 47 -20.05 -6.25 -4.63
N GLY A 48 -20.38 -6.95 -5.70
CA GLY A 48 -20.51 -6.37 -7.04
C GLY A 48 -19.17 -6.13 -7.79
N HIS A 49 -18.02 -6.41 -7.17
CA HIS A 49 -16.73 -6.36 -7.85
C HIS A 49 -16.31 -7.75 -8.32
N VAL A 50 -15.94 -7.85 -9.60
CA VAL A 50 -15.33 -9.06 -10.19
C VAL A 50 -13.82 -8.84 -10.18
N PRO A 51 -13.07 -9.60 -9.37
CA PRO A 51 -11.63 -9.46 -9.31
C PRO A 51 -10.98 -9.96 -10.60
N ASP A 52 -9.87 -9.33 -10.98
CA ASP A 52 -9.04 -9.83 -12.07
C ASP A 52 -8.31 -11.12 -11.62
N PRO A 53 -8.52 -12.27 -12.30
CA PRO A 53 -7.92 -13.53 -11.92
C PRO A 53 -6.39 -13.50 -11.90
N TYR A 54 -5.77 -12.74 -12.82
CA TYR A 54 -4.31 -12.61 -12.89
C TYR A 54 -3.76 -11.87 -11.68
N SER A 55 -4.38 -10.75 -11.29
CA SER A 55 -4.00 -10.00 -10.09
C SER A 55 -4.10 -10.86 -8.83
N LEU A 56 -5.22 -11.59 -8.66
CA LEU A 56 -5.40 -12.48 -7.52
C LEU A 56 -4.39 -13.63 -7.46
N TRP A 57 -3.97 -14.12 -8.63
CA TRP A 57 -2.95 -15.15 -8.68
C TRP A 57 -1.57 -14.62 -8.32
N VAL A 58 -1.18 -13.43 -8.83
CA VAL A 58 0.12 -12.80 -8.56
C VAL A 58 0.28 -12.48 -7.08
N ASN A 59 -0.73 -11.88 -6.47
CA ASN A 59 -0.67 -11.41 -5.08
C ASN A 59 -1.22 -12.42 -4.06
N LYS A 60 -1.62 -13.61 -4.49
CA LYS A 60 -2.27 -14.64 -3.66
C LYS A 60 -3.53 -14.14 -2.93
N GLY A 61 -4.15 -13.08 -3.45
CA GLY A 61 -5.25 -12.35 -2.83
C GLY A 61 -6.50 -13.19 -2.58
N PHE A 62 -6.69 -14.29 -3.32
CA PHE A 62 -7.81 -15.21 -3.11
C PHE A 62 -7.84 -15.77 -1.68
N TYR A 63 -6.69 -16.19 -1.15
CA TYR A 63 -6.60 -16.72 0.22
C TYR A 63 -6.85 -15.65 1.27
N GLN A 64 -6.32 -14.45 1.05
CA GLN A 64 -6.53 -13.31 1.95
C GLN A 64 -8.01 -12.94 2.02
N MET A 65 -8.68 -12.81 0.87
CA MET A 65 -10.12 -12.49 0.81
C MET A 65 -10.98 -13.58 1.44
N LYS A 66 -10.69 -14.86 1.17
CA LYS A 66 -11.46 -15.99 1.69
C LYS A 66 -11.41 -16.09 3.21
N ASN A 67 -10.26 -15.82 3.80
CA ASN A 67 -10.02 -16.01 5.24
C ASN A 67 -10.26 -14.74 6.06
N SER A 68 -10.58 -13.62 5.43
CA SER A 68 -10.85 -12.37 6.14
C SER A 68 -12.28 -12.30 6.69
N ASN A 69 -12.41 -11.79 7.90
CA ASN A 69 -13.71 -11.48 8.52
C ASN A 69 -14.17 -10.04 8.27
N LEU A 70 -13.27 -9.15 7.82
CA LEU A 70 -13.61 -7.76 7.56
C LEU A 70 -14.31 -7.60 6.20
N SER A 71 -15.34 -6.79 6.16
CA SER A 71 -15.81 -6.21 4.90
C SER A 71 -14.82 -5.15 4.42
N HIS A 72 -14.90 -4.78 3.15
CA HIS A 72 -14.08 -3.71 2.59
C HIS A 72 -14.26 -2.38 3.35
N TYR A 73 -15.50 -2.03 3.72
CA TYR A 73 -15.80 -0.83 4.50
C TYR A 73 -15.13 -0.87 5.89
N GLN A 74 -15.20 -2.00 6.58
CA GLN A 74 -14.54 -2.18 7.88
C GLN A 74 -13.03 -2.08 7.77
N LEU A 75 -12.41 -2.66 6.71
CA LEU A 75 -10.97 -2.50 6.46
C LEU A 75 -10.60 -1.01 6.36
N MET A 76 -11.36 -0.22 5.59
CA MET A 76 -11.08 1.21 5.45
C MET A 76 -11.27 1.97 6.76
N GLN A 77 -12.25 1.62 7.58
CA GLN A 77 -12.44 2.20 8.90
C GLN A 77 -11.28 1.88 9.86
N GLU A 78 -10.84 0.62 9.92
CA GLU A 78 -9.70 0.22 10.75
C GLU A 78 -8.41 0.90 10.29
N PHE A 79 -8.17 0.96 8.97
CA PHE A 79 -7.04 1.70 8.43
C PHE A 79 -7.10 3.19 8.80
N HIS A 80 -8.27 3.81 8.77
CA HIS A 80 -8.41 5.21 9.18
C HIS A 80 -8.10 5.44 10.66
N LYS A 81 -8.40 4.48 11.55
CA LYS A 81 -7.96 4.53 12.96
C LYS A 81 -6.44 4.50 13.07
N ILE A 82 -5.78 3.67 12.25
CA ILE A 82 -4.31 3.60 12.18
C ILE A 82 -3.72 4.92 11.69
N ILE A 83 -4.29 5.52 10.63
CA ILE A 83 -3.88 6.84 10.15
C ILE A 83 -3.93 7.86 11.30
N LYS A 84 -5.02 7.92 12.06
CA LYS A 84 -5.14 8.82 13.21
C LYS A 84 -4.12 8.53 14.31
N LYS A 85 -3.87 7.26 14.61
CA LYS A 85 -2.92 6.82 15.63
C LYS A 85 -1.49 7.20 15.26
N TRP A 86 -1.11 7.07 13.97
CA TRP A 86 0.24 7.29 13.49
C TRP A 86 0.54 8.74 13.11
N SER A 87 -0.51 9.55 12.89
CA SER A 87 -0.34 10.97 12.56
C SER A 87 0.28 11.76 13.73
N PRO A 88 1.19 12.73 13.44
CA PRO A 88 1.69 13.11 12.12
C PRO A 88 2.89 12.25 11.69
N CYS A 89 2.89 11.73 10.46
CA CYS A 89 4.00 10.97 9.89
C CYS A 89 4.16 11.21 8.39
N ILE A 90 5.24 10.67 7.81
CA ILE A 90 5.49 10.61 6.38
C ILE A 90 5.05 9.22 5.90
N TRP A 91 4.03 9.15 5.05
CA TRP A 91 3.56 7.94 4.41
C TRP A 91 4.37 7.68 3.14
N ILE A 92 4.96 6.49 3.03
CA ILE A 92 5.84 6.16 1.92
C ILE A 92 5.62 4.72 1.46
N GLY A 93 5.73 4.47 0.15
CA GLY A 93 5.69 3.16 -0.45
C GLY A 93 6.50 3.13 -1.74
N TRP A 94 6.41 2.02 -2.47
CA TRP A 94 7.06 1.83 -3.76
C TRP A 94 6.09 2.13 -4.90
N ASN A 95 6.34 3.17 -5.70
CA ASN A 95 5.42 3.68 -6.73
C ASN A 95 4.05 4.10 -6.17
N SER A 96 4.03 4.47 -4.91
CA SER A 96 2.81 4.67 -4.14
C SER A 96 2.03 5.91 -4.57
N VAL A 97 2.69 6.95 -5.06
CA VAL A 97 2.03 8.15 -5.61
C VAL A 97 1.22 7.80 -6.86
N GLY A 98 1.69 6.86 -7.68
CA GLY A 98 1.00 6.43 -8.89
C GLY A 98 -0.07 5.36 -8.67
N PHE A 99 -0.05 4.65 -7.52
CA PHE A 99 -0.92 3.50 -7.31
C PHE A 99 -1.56 3.48 -5.91
N ASP A 100 -0.80 3.23 -4.86
CA ASP A 100 -1.33 2.97 -3.50
C ASP A 100 -2.12 4.14 -2.96
N PHE A 101 -1.55 5.35 -3.01
CA PHE A 101 -2.22 6.54 -2.49
C PHE A 101 -3.47 6.90 -3.29
N VAL A 102 -3.45 6.68 -4.62
CA VAL A 102 -4.63 6.88 -5.48
C VAL A 102 -5.73 5.90 -5.09
N MET A 103 -5.39 4.62 -4.88
CA MET A 103 -6.35 3.61 -4.44
C MET A 103 -6.93 3.93 -3.06
N ILE A 104 -6.08 4.28 -2.09
CA ILE A 104 -6.50 4.64 -0.74
C ILE A 104 -7.41 5.87 -0.77
N GLN A 105 -7.04 6.90 -1.51
CA GLN A 105 -7.85 8.11 -1.66
C GLN A 105 -9.25 7.79 -2.21
N LYS A 106 -9.32 7.00 -3.28
CA LYS A 106 -10.58 6.56 -3.89
C LYS A 106 -11.44 5.75 -2.92
N GLU A 107 -10.84 4.77 -2.23
CA GLU A 107 -11.60 3.91 -1.33
C GLU A 107 -12.00 4.62 -0.04
N ASN A 108 -11.21 5.57 0.47
CA ASN A 108 -11.61 6.48 1.53
C ASN A 108 -12.86 7.29 1.11
N TYR A 109 -12.81 7.91 -0.07
CA TYR A 109 -13.96 8.68 -0.59
C TYR A 109 -15.22 7.82 -0.69
N LYS A 110 -15.10 6.61 -1.26
CA LYS A 110 -16.23 5.66 -1.38
C LYS A 110 -16.76 5.15 -0.04
N SER A 111 -15.92 5.19 1.00
CA SER A 111 -16.26 4.78 2.37
C SER A 111 -16.71 5.94 3.24
N LEU A 112 -16.94 7.13 2.68
CA LEU A 112 -17.31 8.36 3.39
C LEU A 112 -16.28 8.75 4.46
N LEU A 113 -15.02 8.44 4.21
CA LEU A 113 -13.87 8.83 5.02
C LEU A 113 -13.10 9.97 4.34
N PRO A 114 -12.29 10.75 5.08
CA PRO A 114 -11.48 11.80 4.49
C PRO A 114 -10.55 11.26 3.40
N ALA A 115 -10.79 11.64 2.14
CA ALA A 115 -10.06 11.14 0.98
C ALA A 115 -8.55 11.41 1.09
N TYR A 116 -8.18 12.58 1.59
CA TYR A 116 -6.81 13.06 1.70
C TYR A 116 -6.18 12.82 3.08
N ALA A 117 -6.65 11.82 3.83
CA ALA A 117 -6.17 11.55 5.19
C ALA A 117 -4.65 11.37 5.30
N LEU A 118 -4.01 10.82 4.24
CA LEU A 118 -2.55 10.61 4.18
C LEU A 118 -1.76 11.87 3.79
N ASN A 119 -2.44 12.99 3.46
CA ASN A 119 -1.80 14.23 3.02
C ASN A 119 -2.41 15.47 3.71
N THR A 120 -3.02 15.26 4.87
CA THR A 120 -3.61 16.31 5.72
C THR A 120 -3.20 16.11 7.17
N ASN A 121 -3.52 17.06 8.04
CA ASN A 121 -3.21 16.99 9.49
C ASN A 121 -1.71 16.75 9.75
N SER A 122 -0.87 17.48 9.03
CA SER A 122 0.60 17.36 9.10
C SER A 122 1.16 16.00 8.65
N ASN A 123 0.37 15.16 8.02
CA ASN A 123 0.86 14.01 7.26
C ASN A 123 1.44 14.46 5.92
N GLU A 124 2.42 13.74 5.44
CA GLU A 124 3.06 13.94 4.14
C GLU A 124 3.11 12.62 3.38
N GLN A 125 3.13 12.71 2.05
CA GLN A 125 3.29 11.55 1.17
C GLN A 125 4.65 11.61 0.48
N ALA A 126 5.30 10.46 0.37
CA ALA A 126 6.56 10.29 -0.35
C ALA A 126 6.54 9.00 -1.18
N ASP A 127 7.47 8.86 -2.11
CA ASP A 127 7.61 7.69 -2.97
C ASP A 127 9.07 7.25 -3.07
N PHE A 128 9.31 5.97 -2.84
CA PHE A 128 10.65 5.40 -2.91
C PHE A 128 11.14 5.21 -4.35
N LEU A 129 10.26 4.99 -5.32
CA LEU A 129 10.67 4.69 -6.68
C LEU A 129 11.47 5.81 -7.35
N PRO A 130 11.07 7.10 -7.28
CA PRO A 130 11.90 8.19 -7.79
C PRO A 130 13.25 8.29 -7.10
N VAL A 131 13.30 8.08 -5.78
CA VAL A 131 14.55 8.11 -5.00
C VAL A 131 15.48 6.98 -5.45
N ALA A 132 14.98 5.75 -5.59
CA ALA A 132 15.75 4.61 -6.06
C ALA A 132 16.27 4.81 -7.48
N ARG A 133 15.45 5.40 -8.37
CA ARG A 133 15.88 5.72 -9.75
C ARG A 133 16.98 6.77 -9.77
N ALA A 134 16.84 7.83 -8.97
CA ALA A 134 17.85 8.87 -8.83
C ALA A 134 19.16 8.29 -8.26
N SER A 135 19.09 7.49 -7.20
CA SER A 135 20.26 6.82 -6.62
C SER A 135 20.96 5.93 -7.64
N LYS A 136 20.22 5.17 -8.44
CA LYS A 136 20.82 4.33 -9.50
C LYS A 136 21.51 5.18 -10.58
N LEU A 137 20.98 6.37 -10.88
CA LEU A 137 21.55 7.25 -11.89
C LEU A 137 22.85 7.90 -11.40
N PHE A 138 22.86 8.42 -10.16
CA PHE A 138 23.97 9.18 -9.60
C PHE A 138 25.01 8.30 -8.88
N PHE A 139 24.59 7.14 -8.37
CA PHE A 139 25.40 6.21 -7.59
C PHE A 139 25.11 4.77 -8.04
N PRO A 140 25.52 4.36 -9.27
CA PRO A 140 25.12 3.07 -9.88
C PRO A 140 25.49 1.84 -9.04
N ASP A 141 26.56 1.92 -8.25
CA ASP A 141 27.04 0.82 -7.41
C ASP A 141 26.36 0.76 -6.02
N SER A 142 25.57 1.76 -5.66
CA SER A 142 24.93 1.85 -4.33
C SER A 142 23.73 0.91 -4.18
N ILE A 143 23.11 0.48 -5.28
CA ILE A 143 21.94 -0.39 -5.31
C ILE A 143 22.31 -1.73 -5.90
N ASN A 144 22.25 -2.80 -5.09
CA ASN A 144 22.49 -4.15 -5.56
C ASN A 144 21.33 -4.62 -6.48
N THR A 145 21.55 -4.54 -7.80
CA THR A 145 20.54 -4.88 -8.82
C THR A 145 20.31 -6.39 -8.98
N LYS A 146 21.08 -7.25 -8.31
CA LYS A 146 20.89 -8.73 -8.37
C LYS A 146 19.52 -9.21 -7.87
N LEU A 147 18.78 -8.38 -7.13
CA LEU A 147 17.41 -8.68 -6.72
C LEU A 147 16.38 -8.54 -7.85
N SER A 148 16.70 -7.85 -8.95
CA SER A 148 15.79 -7.63 -10.09
C SER A 148 15.78 -8.77 -11.11
N GLU A 149 16.69 -9.73 -11.00
CA GLU A 149 16.82 -10.87 -11.92
C GLU A 149 16.01 -12.10 -11.50
N LYS A 150 15.05 -12.00 -10.60
CA LYS A 150 14.01 -13.03 -10.47
C LYS A 150 13.23 -13.05 -11.78
N LYS A 151 13.76 -13.79 -12.76
CA LYS A 151 13.04 -14.18 -13.97
C LYS A 151 11.68 -14.68 -13.54
N ASN A 152 10.66 -14.05 -14.06
CA ASN A 152 9.27 -14.47 -13.87
C ASN A 152 9.16 -15.94 -14.34
N PRO A 153 8.94 -16.93 -13.47
CA PRO A 153 9.00 -18.36 -13.86
C PRO A 153 7.82 -18.81 -14.72
N ILE A 154 7.01 -17.87 -15.21
CA ILE A 154 5.70 -18.13 -15.80
C ILE A 154 5.72 -18.19 -17.33
N PHE A 155 6.78 -17.72 -17.97
CA PHE A 155 6.91 -17.80 -19.41
C PHE A 155 8.10 -18.72 -19.78
N LYS A 156 7.90 -20.01 -19.61
CA LYS A 156 8.55 -21.06 -20.36
C LYS A 156 7.51 -21.93 -21.02
#